data_6a81fc8838e318e25465ae9668ce6d96
#
_entry.id   6a81fc8838e318e25465ae9668ce6d96
#
_cell.length_a   1.000
_cell.length_b   1.000
_cell.length_c   1.000
_cell.angle_alpha   90.00
_cell.angle_beta   90.00
_cell.angle_gamma   90.00
#
_symmetry.space_group_name_H-M   'P 1'
#
loop_
_entity.id
_entity.type
_entity.pdbx_description
1 polymer ?
#
loop_
_entity_poly.entity_id
_entity_poly.type
_entity_poly.pdbx_seq_one_letter_code
_entity_poly.pdbx_strand_id
1 'polypeptide(L)'
;CIRDRRTGVRPSLDVNGIWGGYIEEGTKTIIPARASAKISMRLVPNQDFRKIAKLFERYFRAIAPRSVKVDVRFLHGGAPYVSPTDLPAYKAAEKAVEATFGKKPLPFYSGGSIPIVSAFEEILGVKSILLGFGLSRDAIHSPNESFGLDQFQRGIETIPYFYRYFAEM
;
A
#
# COMPACT_ATOMS: atom_id res chain seq x y z
N CYS A 1 12.18 11.24 -10.17
CA CYS A 1 10.90 11.79 -10.66
C CYS A 1 9.95 12.07 -9.48
N ILE A 2 9.10 13.11 -9.58
CA ILE A 2 8.10 13.45 -8.54
C ILE A 2 7.11 12.29 -8.33
N ARG A 3 6.72 11.63 -9.42
CA ARG A 3 5.84 10.46 -9.39
C ARG A 3 6.44 9.35 -8.51
N ASP A 4 7.68 8.96 -8.75
CA ASP A 4 8.31 7.85 -8.04
C ASP A 4 8.46 8.12 -6.55
N ARG A 5 8.73 9.38 -6.18
CA ARG A 5 8.77 9.80 -4.78
C ARG A 5 7.39 9.68 -4.11
N ARG A 6 6.32 10.04 -4.81
CA ARG A 6 4.95 10.00 -4.27
C ARG A 6 4.39 8.59 -4.20
N THR A 7 4.82 7.71 -5.09
CA THR A 7 4.37 6.32 -5.09
C THR A 7 5.18 5.41 -4.17
N GLY A 8 6.38 5.80 -3.76
CA GLY A 8 7.26 4.93 -2.99
C GLY A 8 7.70 5.46 -1.62
N VAL A 9 8.06 6.76 -1.51
CA VAL A 9 8.77 7.28 -0.32
C VAL A 9 8.12 8.49 0.34
N ARG A 10 7.04 9.02 -0.20
CA ARG A 10 6.30 10.13 0.40
C ARG A 10 4.89 9.70 0.79
N PRO A 11 4.33 10.28 1.87
CA PRO A 11 2.93 10.03 2.19
C PRO A 11 2.04 10.61 1.09
N SER A 12 0.89 9.96 0.85
CA SER A 12 -0.16 10.48 -0.01
C SER A 12 -1.48 10.57 0.72
N LEU A 13 -2.35 11.43 0.19
CA LEU A 13 -3.76 11.52 0.56
C LEU A 13 -4.56 11.44 -0.73
N ASP A 14 -5.46 10.48 -0.78
CA ASP A 14 -6.25 10.18 -1.96
C ASP A 14 -7.74 10.26 -1.62
N VAL A 15 -8.51 10.98 -2.44
CA VAL A 15 -9.97 11.00 -2.36
C VAL A 15 -10.50 9.87 -3.22
N ASN A 16 -10.89 8.76 -2.59
CA ASN A 16 -11.32 7.53 -3.26
C ASN A 16 -12.77 7.58 -3.75
N GLY A 17 -13.56 8.47 -3.19
CA GLY A 17 -14.93 8.69 -3.59
C GLY A 17 -15.46 9.97 -3.00
N ILE A 18 -16.31 10.63 -3.74
CA ILE A 18 -17.05 11.81 -3.29
C ILE A 18 -18.47 11.73 -3.86
N TRP A 19 -19.46 11.98 -3.04
CA TRP A 19 -20.85 11.94 -3.47
C TRP A 19 -21.70 12.91 -2.65
N GLY A 20 -22.82 13.33 -3.23
CA GLY A 20 -23.80 14.23 -2.63
C GLY A 20 -24.79 14.71 -3.66
N GLY A 21 -25.88 15.28 -3.22
CA GLY A 21 -26.95 15.71 -4.10
C GLY A 21 -27.79 14.55 -4.65
N TYR A 22 -28.31 14.74 -5.87
CA TYR A 22 -29.08 13.73 -6.59
C TYR A 22 -28.12 12.91 -7.46
N ILE A 23 -28.07 11.62 -7.25
CA ILE A 23 -27.12 10.70 -7.89
C ILE A 23 -27.79 9.66 -8.78
N GLU A 24 -29.13 9.71 -8.93
CA GLU A 24 -29.89 8.82 -9.81
C GLU A 24 -29.93 9.37 -11.22
N GLU A 25 -30.50 8.59 -12.15
CA GLU A 25 -30.64 8.99 -13.55
C GLU A 25 -31.53 10.23 -13.69
N GLY A 26 -31.20 11.10 -14.65
CA GLY A 26 -31.91 12.35 -14.92
C GLY A 26 -31.38 13.53 -14.13
N THR A 27 -32.17 14.61 -14.11
CA THR A 27 -31.79 15.87 -13.44
C THR A 27 -32.80 16.25 -12.35
N LYS A 28 -32.29 16.70 -11.21
CA LYS A 28 -33.13 17.24 -10.14
C LYS A 28 -32.45 18.46 -9.55
N THR A 29 -33.07 19.61 -9.66
CA THR A 29 -32.57 20.86 -9.07
C THR A 29 -32.78 20.82 -7.55
N ILE A 30 -31.69 20.59 -6.81
CA ILE A 30 -31.70 20.55 -5.36
C ILE A 30 -30.44 21.23 -4.78
N ILE A 31 -30.55 21.69 -3.54
CA ILE A 31 -29.40 22.03 -2.70
C ILE A 31 -29.14 20.81 -1.82
N PRO A 32 -27.95 20.16 -1.92
CA PRO A 32 -27.65 18.95 -1.14
C PRO A 32 -27.67 19.25 0.36
N ALA A 33 -28.42 18.47 1.12
CA ALA A 33 -28.37 18.52 2.58
C ALA A 33 -27.14 17.80 3.15
N ARG A 34 -26.56 16.89 2.38
CA ARG A 34 -25.38 16.11 2.78
C ARG A 34 -24.45 15.90 1.59
N ALA A 35 -23.15 15.93 1.87
CA ALA A 35 -22.10 15.45 0.98
C ALA A 35 -21.13 14.60 1.79
N SER A 36 -20.54 13.61 1.13
CA SER A 36 -19.64 12.66 1.76
C SER A 36 -18.43 12.39 0.89
N ALA A 37 -17.32 12.07 1.51
CA ALA A 37 -16.11 11.62 0.82
C ALA A 37 -15.47 10.45 1.56
N LYS A 38 -14.85 9.54 0.80
CA LYS A 38 -13.94 8.52 1.31
C LYS A 38 -12.52 8.97 1.02
N ILE A 39 -11.70 8.96 2.05
CA ILE A 39 -10.31 9.41 1.99
C ILE A 39 -9.42 8.31 2.51
N SER A 40 -8.37 7.99 1.77
CA SER A 40 -7.30 7.13 2.23
C SER A 40 -5.97 7.88 2.25
N MET A 41 -5.08 7.41 3.09
CA MET A 41 -3.72 7.94 3.19
C MET A 41 -2.73 6.80 3.19
N ARG A 42 -1.67 6.93 2.41
CA ARG A 42 -0.51 6.05 2.49
C ARG A 42 0.53 6.71 3.37
N LEU A 43 0.96 6.01 4.39
CA LEU A 43 1.91 6.52 5.37
C LEU A 43 3.34 6.09 5.00
N VAL A 44 4.31 6.81 5.54
CA VAL A 44 5.73 6.50 5.43
C VAL A 44 6.30 6.13 6.80
N PRO A 45 7.50 5.55 6.89
CA PRO A 45 8.13 5.21 8.16
C PRO A 45 8.10 6.37 9.17
N ASN A 46 7.97 6.04 10.44
CA ASN A 46 7.86 6.97 11.56
C ASN A 46 6.55 7.79 11.61
N GLN A 47 5.55 7.43 10.84
CA GLN A 47 4.19 7.97 10.97
C GLN A 47 3.29 7.00 11.72
N ASP A 48 2.68 7.48 12.79
CA ASP A 48 1.64 6.75 13.54
C ASP A 48 0.27 7.03 12.90
N PHE A 49 -0.40 5.98 12.42
CA PHE A 49 -1.69 6.10 11.74
C PHE A 49 -2.80 6.64 12.64
N ARG A 50 -2.77 6.34 13.95
CA ARG A 50 -3.75 6.85 14.93
C ARG A 50 -3.56 8.36 15.14
N LYS A 51 -2.30 8.80 15.21
CA LYS A 51 -1.97 10.23 15.32
C LYS A 51 -2.36 10.98 14.04
N ILE A 52 -2.06 10.41 12.87
CA ILE A 52 -2.43 11.01 11.57
C ILE A 52 -3.95 11.12 11.45
N ALA A 53 -4.72 10.08 11.81
CA ALA A 53 -6.17 10.14 11.78
C ALA A 53 -6.73 11.27 12.66
N LYS A 54 -6.22 11.42 13.89
CA LYS A 54 -6.62 12.51 14.81
C LYS A 54 -6.24 13.90 14.27
N LEU A 55 -5.06 14.02 13.67
CA LEU A 55 -4.61 15.28 13.07
C LEU A 55 -5.48 15.67 11.87
N PHE A 56 -5.82 14.69 11.02
CA PHE A 56 -6.73 14.90 9.89
C PHE A 56 -8.11 15.35 10.37
N GLU A 57 -8.72 14.63 11.31
CA GLU A 57 -10.03 15.01 11.85
C GLU A 57 -10.02 16.44 12.42
N ARG A 58 -9.02 16.75 13.24
CA ARG A 58 -8.89 18.08 13.85
C ARG A 58 -8.76 19.18 12.80
N TYR A 59 -7.88 18.96 11.81
CA TYR A 59 -7.67 19.92 10.75
C TYR A 59 -8.91 20.10 9.89
N PHE A 60 -9.53 18.99 9.47
CA PHE A 60 -10.72 19.03 8.62
C PHE A 60 -11.90 19.76 9.28
N ARG A 61 -12.09 19.52 10.58
CA ARG A 61 -13.08 20.26 11.38
C ARG A 61 -12.73 21.75 11.51
N ALA A 62 -11.46 22.08 11.64
CA ALA A 62 -11.02 23.46 11.82
C ALA A 62 -11.19 24.33 10.57
N ILE A 63 -11.01 23.74 9.38
CA ILE A 63 -11.17 24.46 8.10
C ILE A 63 -12.62 24.50 7.60
N ALA A 64 -13.52 23.73 8.20
CA ALA A 64 -14.90 23.70 7.79
C ALA A 64 -15.62 25.03 8.08
N PRO A 65 -16.43 25.52 7.14
CA PRO A 65 -17.25 26.70 7.38
C PRO A 65 -18.22 26.50 8.56
N ARG A 66 -18.50 27.55 9.31
CA ARG A 66 -19.43 27.47 10.45
C ARG A 66 -20.87 27.06 10.07
N SER A 67 -21.23 27.21 8.80
CA SER A 67 -22.53 26.86 8.24
C SER A 67 -22.74 25.37 8.02
N VAL A 68 -21.67 24.53 8.13
CA VAL A 68 -21.77 23.10 7.91
C VAL A 68 -21.37 22.32 9.16
N LYS A 69 -22.03 21.18 9.36
CA LYS A 69 -21.67 20.22 10.38
C LYS A 69 -20.82 19.11 9.76
N VAL A 70 -19.64 18.90 10.33
CA VAL A 70 -18.68 17.89 9.84
C VAL A 70 -18.68 16.69 10.79
N ASP A 71 -18.82 15.50 10.22
CA ASP A 71 -18.57 14.20 10.88
C ASP A 71 -17.40 13.52 10.18
N VAL A 72 -16.37 13.17 10.95
CA VAL A 72 -15.19 12.45 10.44
C VAL A 72 -15.10 11.13 11.18
N ARG A 73 -15.09 10.02 10.44
CA ARG A 73 -15.02 8.66 11.01
C ARG A 73 -13.75 7.97 10.54
N PHE A 74 -12.94 7.57 11.50
CA PHE A 74 -11.82 6.68 11.24
C PHE A 74 -12.35 5.25 11.06
N LEU A 75 -12.00 4.59 9.96
CA LEU A 75 -12.45 3.24 9.64
C LEU A 75 -11.43 2.20 10.10
N HIS A 76 -10.22 2.27 9.59
CA HIS A 76 -9.12 1.37 9.90
C HIS A 76 -7.78 2.00 9.48
N GLY A 77 -6.69 1.41 9.95
CA GLY A 77 -5.34 1.80 9.58
C GLY A 77 -4.31 0.81 10.10
N GLY A 78 -3.10 0.90 9.58
CA GLY A 78 -1.96 0.09 9.98
C GLY A 78 -0.67 0.92 9.94
N ALA A 79 0.33 0.46 10.66
CA ALA A 79 1.63 1.08 10.64
C ALA A 79 2.32 0.84 9.28
N PRO A 80 3.12 1.80 8.78
CA PRO A 80 3.98 1.55 7.64
C PRO A 80 5.05 0.52 8.02
N TYR A 81 5.45 -0.29 7.04
CA TYR A 81 6.47 -1.31 7.22
C TYR A 81 7.61 -1.11 6.22
N VAL A 82 8.83 -1.27 6.69
CA VAL A 82 10.04 -1.32 5.84
C VAL A 82 10.74 -2.63 6.11
N SER A 83 10.83 -3.47 5.10
CA SER A 83 11.54 -4.75 5.19
C SER A 83 13.05 -4.51 5.35
N PRO A 84 13.68 -5.03 6.42
CA PRO A 84 15.13 -4.95 6.56
C PRO A 84 15.85 -5.76 5.48
N THR A 85 16.88 -5.19 4.88
CA THR A 85 17.64 -5.83 3.79
C THR A 85 18.89 -6.58 4.27
N ASP A 86 19.20 -6.51 5.54
CA ASP A 86 20.34 -7.18 6.19
C ASP A 86 20.00 -8.55 6.79
N LEU A 87 18.72 -8.93 6.80
CA LEU A 87 18.26 -10.21 7.33
C LEU A 87 18.81 -11.40 6.54
N PRO A 88 19.11 -12.54 7.21
CA PRO A 88 19.43 -13.79 6.52
C PRO A 88 18.38 -14.18 5.48
N ALA A 89 17.09 -14.10 5.85
CA ALA A 89 15.98 -14.38 4.93
C ALA A 89 15.99 -13.48 3.69
N TYR A 90 16.35 -12.19 3.81
CA TYR A 90 16.47 -11.30 2.66
C TYR A 90 17.61 -11.75 1.73
N LYS A 91 18.77 -12.11 2.27
CA LYS A 91 19.91 -12.61 1.51
C LYS A 91 19.62 -13.95 0.82
N ALA A 92 18.88 -14.84 1.48
CA ALA A 92 18.42 -16.09 0.86
C ALA A 92 17.46 -15.80 -0.31
N ALA A 93 16.52 -14.89 -0.15
CA ALA A 93 15.61 -14.48 -1.22
C ALA A 93 16.34 -13.81 -2.39
N GLU A 94 17.33 -12.97 -2.11
CA GLU A 94 18.18 -12.35 -3.12
C GLU A 94 18.88 -13.42 -3.99
N LYS A 95 19.52 -14.40 -3.36
CA LYS A 95 20.14 -15.53 -4.06
C LYS A 95 19.13 -16.37 -4.85
N ALA A 96 17.96 -16.62 -4.29
CA ALA A 96 16.92 -17.40 -4.95
C ALA A 96 16.41 -16.71 -6.22
N VAL A 97 16.15 -15.42 -6.15
CA VAL A 97 15.73 -14.62 -7.31
C VAL A 97 16.86 -14.56 -8.36
N GLU A 98 18.09 -14.37 -7.95
CA GLU A 98 19.22 -14.38 -8.87
C GLU A 98 19.36 -15.72 -9.60
N ALA A 99 19.19 -16.83 -8.89
CA ALA A 99 19.25 -18.18 -9.48
C ALA A 99 18.15 -18.43 -10.53
N THR A 100 16.93 -17.92 -10.31
CA THR A 100 15.79 -18.16 -11.19
C THR A 100 15.61 -17.12 -12.29
N PHE A 101 15.98 -15.87 -12.03
CA PHE A 101 15.81 -14.76 -12.98
C PHE A 101 17.13 -14.37 -13.68
N GLY A 102 18.27 -14.90 -13.25
CA GLY A 102 19.59 -14.59 -13.82
C GLY A 102 20.07 -13.18 -13.52
N LYS A 103 19.42 -12.48 -12.61
CA LYS A 103 19.76 -11.11 -12.22
C LYS A 103 19.52 -10.90 -10.73
N LYS A 104 20.45 -10.21 -10.09
CA LYS A 104 20.31 -9.79 -8.70
C LYS A 104 19.13 -8.83 -8.56
N PRO A 105 18.18 -9.07 -7.64
CA PRO A 105 17.08 -8.16 -7.41
C PRO A 105 17.57 -6.86 -6.76
N LEU A 106 16.88 -5.78 -7.07
CA LEU A 106 17.11 -4.48 -6.44
C LEU A 106 15.97 -4.18 -5.47
N PRO A 107 16.26 -3.83 -4.22
CA PRO A 107 15.23 -3.39 -3.30
C PRO A 107 14.68 -2.03 -3.75
N PHE A 108 13.37 -1.86 -3.63
CA PHE A 108 12.73 -0.58 -3.88
C PHE A 108 11.60 -0.34 -2.87
N TYR A 109 11.31 0.93 -2.62
CA TYR A 109 10.15 1.30 -1.82
C TYR A 109 8.88 1.26 -2.66
N SER A 110 7.89 0.54 -2.16
CA SER A 110 6.57 0.49 -2.76
C SER A 110 5.55 1.16 -1.83
N GLY A 111 4.68 1.98 -2.39
CA GLY A 111 3.54 2.55 -1.69
C GLY A 111 2.37 1.59 -1.53
N GLY A 112 2.55 0.31 -1.81
CA GLY A 112 1.52 -0.73 -1.61
C GLY A 112 1.10 -0.81 -0.15
N SER A 113 -0.19 -1.04 0.11
CA SER A 113 -0.73 -1.18 1.45
C SER A 113 -1.00 -2.64 1.76
N ILE A 114 -0.17 -3.23 2.64
CA ILE A 114 -0.35 -4.59 3.14
C ILE A 114 -0.32 -4.54 4.68
N PRO A 115 -1.41 -4.09 5.33
CA PRO A 115 -1.43 -3.82 6.78
C PRO A 115 -1.06 -5.02 7.64
N ILE A 116 -1.30 -6.24 7.16
CA ILE A 116 -0.98 -7.48 7.90
C ILE A 116 0.53 -7.66 8.13
N VAL A 117 1.38 -7.10 7.28
CA VAL A 117 2.84 -7.23 7.41
C VAL A 117 3.34 -6.54 8.70
N SER A 118 2.85 -5.34 8.97
CA SER A 118 3.17 -4.67 10.24
C SER A 118 2.56 -5.37 11.45
N ALA A 119 1.39 -5.99 11.30
CA ALA A 119 0.77 -6.78 12.35
C ALA A 119 1.57 -8.06 12.65
N PHE A 120 2.17 -8.71 11.67
CA PHE A 120 3.07 -9.85 11.92
C PHE A 120 4.29 -9.44 12.77
N GLU A 121 4.87 -8.28 12.49
CA GLU A 121 5.95 -7.78 13.31
C GLU A 121 5.49 -7.42 14.73
N GLU A 122 4.36 -6.72 14.86
CA GLU A 122 3.84 -6.26 16.15
C GLU A 122 3.38 -7.42 17.04
N ILE A 123 2.70 -8.41 16.47
CA ILE A 123 2.06 -9.50 17.25
C ILE A 123 2.98 -10.70 17.41
N LEU A 124 3.69 -11.09 16.36
CA LEU A 124 4.50 -12.30 16.34
C LEU A 124 5.98 -12.04 16.58
N GLY A 125 6.42 -10.78 16.55
CA GLY A 125 7.83 -10.42 16.67
C GLY A 125 8.69 -10.84 15.48
N VAL A 126 8.07 -11.21 14.33
CA VAL A 126 8.78 -11.69 13.15
C VAL A 126 8.89 -10.60 12.09
N LYS A 127 10.06 -10.52 11.47
CA LYS A 127 10.28 -9.64 10.33
C LYS A 127 9.83 -10.33 9.04
N SER A 128 9.19 -9.59 8.16
CA SER A 128 8.74 -10.08 6.86
C SER A 128 9.63 -9.54 5.75
N ILE A 129 9.90 -10.37 4.76
CA ILE A 129 10.45 -9.94 3.47
C ILE A 129 9.34 -9.96 2.44
N LEU A 130 9.31 -8.93 1.60
CA LEU A 130 8.30 -8.81 0.56
C LEU A 130 8.92 -9.13 -0.78
N LEU A 131 8.42 -10.17 -1.42
CA LEU A 131 8.90 -10.66 -2.69
C LEU A 131 7.79 -10.58 -3.73
N GLY A 132 8.03 -9.86 -4.80
CA GLY A 132 7.04 -9.63 -5.86
C GLY A 132 7.59 -10.02 -7.23
N PHE A 133 6.75 -10.66 -8.04
CA PHE A 133 7.09 -11.13 -9.39
C PHE A 133 6.32 -10.38 -10.48
N GLY A 134 5.45 -9.45 -10.12
CA GLY A 134 4.70 -8.62 -11.07
C GLY A 134 5.57 -7.58 -11.76
N LEU A 135 5.24 -7.27 -13.00
CA LEU A 135 5.90 -6.28 -13.83
C LEU A 135 5.00 -5.07 -14.08
N SER A 136 5.60 -3.94 -14.39
CA SER A 136 4.83 -2.72 -14.72
C SER A 136 3.89 -2.88 -15.92
N ARG A 137 4.21 -3.79 -16.85
CA ARG A 137 3.37 -4.11 -18.01
C ARG A 137 2.12 -4.93 -17.67
N ASP A 138 2.07 -5.52 -16.48
CA ASP A 138 0.98 -6.40 -16.06
C ASP A 138 -0.29 -5.61 -15.72
N ALA A 139 -0.22 -4.28 -15.72
CA ALA A 139 -1.34 -3.36 -15.50
C ALA A 139 -2.12 -3.65 -14.20
N ILE A 140 -1.39 -3.96 -13.12
CA ILE A 140 -1.94 -4.35 -11.80
C ILE A 140 -2.98 -3.31 -11.34
N HIS A 141 -4.17 -3.78 -10.97
CA HIS A 141 -5.35 -3.00 -10.59
C HIS A 141 -5.92 -2.12 -11.72
N SER A 142 -5.65 -2.47 -12.97
CA SER A 142 -6.15 -1.74 -14.15
C SER A 142 -6.96 -2.66 -15.06
N PRO A 143 -7.76 -2.11 -16.00
CA PRO A 143 -8.38 -2.92 -17.04
C PRO A 143 -7.33 -3.72 -17.82
N ASN A 144 -7.67 -4.96 -18.17
CA ASN A 144 -6.78 -5.92 -18.85
C ASN A 144 -5.54 -6.30 -18.02
N GLU A 145 -5.65 -6.31 -16.70
CA GLU A 145 -4.63 -6.87 -15.83
C GLU A 145 -4.24 -8.27 -16.29
N SER A 146 -2.95 -8.53 -16.34
CA SER A 146 -2.39 -9.81 -16.79
C SER A 146 -1.19 -10.19 -15.95
N PHE A 147 -0.82 -11.47 -16.00
CA PHE A 147 0.40 -11.97 -15.37
C PHE A 147 1.09 -12.94 -16.31
N GLY A 148 2.35 -12.72 -16.63
CA GLY A 148 3.10 -13.55 -17.56
C GLY A 148 3.33 -14.97 -17.02
N LEU A 149 3.05 -15.99 -17.83
CA LEU A 149 3.26 -17.40 -17.43
C LEU A 149 4.73 -17.71 -17.14
N ASP A 150 5.66 -17.07 -17.82
CA ASP A 150 7.09 -17.16 -17.54
C ASP A 150 7.44 -16.61 -16.16
N GLN A 151 6.83 -15.48 -15.77
CA GLN A 151 6.99 -14.90 -14.44
C GLN A 151 6.37 -15.77 -13.36
N PHE A 152 5.21 -16.36 -13.65
CA PHE A 152 4.53 -17.29 -12.75
C PHE A 152 5.42 -18.53 -12.49
N GLN A 153 5.93 -19.15 -13.55
CA GLN A 153 6.79 -20.33 -13.45
C GLN A 153 8.07 -20.02 -12.65
N ARG A 154 8.76 -18.92 -12.98
CA ARG A 154 9.96 -18.51 -12.24
C ARG A 154 9.67 -18.16 -10.78
N GLY A 155 8.50 -17.58 -10.51
CA GLY A 155 8.05 -17.34 -9.14
C GLY A 155 7.92 -18.63 -8.34
N ILE A 156 7.32 -19.66 -8.92
CA ILE A 156 7.23 -21.00 -8.29
C ILE A 156 8.62 -21.59 -8.06
N GLU A 157 9.50 -21.52 -9.03
CA GLU A 157 10.87 -22.02 -8.92
C GLU A 157 11.70 -21.29 -7.87
N THR A 158 11.42 -20.01 -7.63
CA THR A 158 12.14 -19.22 -6.63
C THR A 158 11.91 -19.74 -5.20
N ILE A 159 10.74 -20.28 -4.89
CA ILE A 159 10.38 -20.68 -3.53
C ILE A 159 11.24 -21.84 -2.99
N PRO A 160 11.44 -22.96 -3.72
CA PRO A 160 12.37 -24.02 -3.28
C PRO A 160 13.81 -23.52 -3.10
N TYR A 161 14.29 -22.66 -4.02
CA TYR A 161 15.62 -22.06 -3.86
C TYR A 161 15.72 -21.18 -2.62
N PHE A 162 14.69 -20.42 -2.31
CA PHE A 162 14.65 -19.62 -1.09
C PHE A 162 14.80 -20.50 0.16
N TYR A 163 14.00 -21.57 0.29
CA TYR A 163 14.08 -22.45 1.45
C TYR A 163 15.44 -23.15 1.55
N ARG A 164 15.99 -23.57 0.43
CA ARG A 164 17.31 -24.17 0.38
C ARG A 164 18.39 -23.20 0.89
N TYR A 165 18.47 -22.02 0.31
CA TYR A 165 19.47 -21.03 0.72
C TYR A 165 19.26 -20.52 2.14
N PHE A 166 18.04 -20.45 2.60
CA PHE A 166 17.75 -20.05 3.97
C PHE A 166 18.17 -21.13 4.99
N ALA A 167 18.02 -22.40 4.64
CA ALA A 167 18.45 -23.52 5.50
C ALA A 167 19.98 -23.66 5.57
N GLU A 168 20.73 -23.09 4.62
CA GLU A 168 22.19 -23.11 4.56
C GLU A 168 22.84 -21.94 5.35
N MET A 169 22.03 -21.03 5.94
CA MET A 169 22.49 -19.85 6.70
C MET A 169 22.47 -20.08 8.20
#